data_0ffc4e535e64741f0885540d49832196
#
_entry.id   0ffc4e535e64741f0885540d49832196
#
_cell.length_a   1.000
_cell.length_b   1.000
_cell.length_c   1.000
_cell.angle_alpha   90.00
_cell.angle_beta   90.00
_cell.angle_gamma   90.00
#
_symmetry.space_group_name_H-M   'P 1'
#
loop_
_entity.id
_entity.type
_entity.pdbx_description
1 polymer ?
#
loop_
_entity_poly.entity_id
_entity_poly.type
_entity_poly.pdbx_seq_one_letter_code
_entity_poly.pdbx_strand_id
1 'polypeptide(L)'
;MPNQSITLRTIQSVTPDPHRDIYVWDHRLKGFGLRITPRGAQSFVFQYRVDGGPARRKTIGPVGSPWTPATARKEAERLLVQVYQGIDPVEAKREAKRKRRR
;
A
#
# COMPACT_ATOMS: atom_id res chain seq x y z
N MET A 1 -17.37 -6.73 -4.40
CA MET A 1 -16.49 -7.50 -3.52
C MET A 1 -16.65 -7.06 -2.08
N PRO A 2 -16.78 -8.00 -1.18
CA PRO A 2 -16.78 -7.60 0.22
C PRO A 2 -15.44 -7.02 0.62
N ASN A 3 -15.49 -5.97 1.41
CA ASN A 3 -14.29 -5.44 2.02
C ASN A 3 -13.83 -6.40 3.10
N GLN A 4 -12.55 -6.60 3.19
CA GLN A 4 -11.94 -7.50 4.17
C GLN A 4 -10.90 -6.77 4.98
N SER A 5 -10.73 -7.20 6.23
CA SER A 5 -9.52 -6.83 6.96
C SER A 5 -8.35 -7.60 6.38
N ILE A 6 -7.26 -6.92 6.09
CA ILE A 6 -6.07 -7.59 5.62
C ILE A 6 -5.35 -8.18 6.83
N THR A 7 -5.35 -9.51 6.91
CA THR A 7 -4.77 -10.29 8.00
C THR A 7 -3.86 -11.36 7.40
N LEU A 8 -3.16 -12.10 8.25
CA LEU A 8 -2.38 -13.25 7.79
C LEU A 8 -3.26 -14.26 7.07
N ARG A 9 -4.48 -14.46 7.54
CA ARG A 9 -5.43 -15.37 6.90
C ARG A 9 -5.76 -14.91 5.48
N THR A 10 -5.98 -13.60 5.29
CA THR A 10 -6.23 -13.03 3.96
C THR A 10 -5.05 -13.32 3.03
N ILE A 11 -3.84 -13.05 3.51
CA ILE A 11 -2.63 -13.28 2.74
C ILE A 11 -2.49 -14.74 2.31
N GLN A 12 -2.81 -15.66 3.20
CA GLN A 12 -2.68 -17.10 2.93
C GLN A 12 -3.78 -17.62 2.01
N SER A 13 -4.93 -16.96 1.95
CA SER A 13 -6.10 -17.46 1.23
C SER A 13 -6.25 -16.90 -0.17
N VAL A 14 -5.59 -15.78 -0.50
CA VAL A 14 -5.73 -15.19 -1.83
C VAL A 14 -5.00 -16.02 -2.87
N THR A 15 -5.62 -16.10 -4.06
CA THR A 15 -5.08 -16.87 -5.18
C THR A 15 -4.69 -15.90 -6.29
N PRO A 16 -3.49 -16.04 -6.88
CA PRO A 16 -3.11 -15.18 -8.01
C PRO A 16 -4.00 -15.41 -9.22
N ASP A 17 -4.16 -14.36 -10.02
CA ASP A 17 -4.77 -14.46 -11.34
C ASP A 17 -3.63 -14.57 -12.35
N PRO A 18 -3.63 -15.56 -13.29
CA PRO A 18 -2.52 -15.73 -14.20
C PRO A 18 -2.35 -14.61 -15.21
N HIS A 19 -3.33 -13.73 -15.35
CA HIS A 19 -3.32 -12.69 -16.38
C HIS A 19 -3.17 -11.27 -15.87
N ARG A 20 -3.29 -11.04 -14.58
CA ARG A 20 -3.26 -9.67 -14.04
C ARG A 20 -2.97 -9.65 -12.55
N ASP A 21 -2.58 -8.48 -12.07
CA ASP A 21 -2.47 -8.23 -10.63
C ASP A 21 -3.86 -8.20 -9.99
N ILE A 22 -3.94 -8.72 -8.78
CA ILE A 22 -5.15 -8.66 -7.98
C ILE A 22 -4.90 -7.73 -6.79
N TYR A 23 -5.91 -6.95 -6.41
CA TYR A 23 -5.85 -6.08 -5.24
C TYR A 23 -6.95 -6.43 -4.27
N VAL A 24 -6.58 -6.54 -2.99
CA VAL A 24 -7.53 -6.72 -1.89
C VAL A 24 -7.42 -5.47 -1.02
N TRP A 25 -8.53 -4.74 -0.86
CA TRP A 25 -8.53 -3.48 -0.12
C TRP A 25 -9.05 -3.69 1.30
N ASP A 26 -8.36 -3.08 2.26
CA ASP A 26 -8.74 -3.15 3.67
C ASP A 26 -9.98 -2.31 3.90
N HIS A 27 -10.93 -2.83 4.70
CA HIS A 27 -12.16 -2.09 4.96
C HIS A 27 -12.04 -1.10 6.12
N ARG A 28 -11.02 -1.24 6.96
CA ARG A 28 -10.83 -0.36 8.11
C ARG A 28 -10.01 0.86 7.79
N LEU A 29 -9.03 0.73 6.90
CA LEU A 29 -8.13 1.81 6.53
C LEU A 29 -8.23 2.03 5.03
N LYS A 30 -8.92 3.10 4.66
CA LYS A 30 -9.13 3.43 3.26
C LYS A 30 -7.80 3.61 2.53
N GLY A 31 -7.65 2.92 1.42
CA GLY A 31 -6.45 3.00 0.59
C GLY A 31 -5.39 1.96 0.92
N PHE A 32 -5.47 1.31 2.08
CA PHE A 32 -4.55 0.24 2.43
C PHE A 32 -4.96 -1.04 1.71
N GLY A 33 -4.01 -1.69 1.06
CA GLY A 33 -4.32 -2.87 0.27
C GLY A 33 -3.18 -3.86 0.15
N LEU A 34 -3.52 -5.00 -0.42
CA LEU A 34 -2.59 -6.08 -0.74
C LEU A 34 -2.62 -6.30 -2.25
N ARG A 35 -1.46 -6.30 -2.88
CA ARG A 35 -1.32 -6.59 -4.30
C ARG A 35 -0.74 -7.99 -4.48
N ILE A 36 -1.36 -8.77 -5.35
CA ILE A 36 -0.90 -10.11 -5.68
C ILE A 36 -0.61 -10.15 -7.19
N THR A 37 0.61 -10.46 -7.57
CA THR A 37 0.99 -10.58 -8.99
C THR A 37 0.63 -11.94 -9.53
N PRO A 38 0.60 -12.12 -10.87
CA PRO A 38 0.34 -13.42 -11.46
C PRO A 38 1.29 -14.53 -10.99
N ARG A 39 2.50 -14.16 -10.61
CA ARG A 39 3.48 -15.13 -10.09
C ARG A 39 3.31 -15.44 -8.62
N GLY A 40 2.35 -14.79 -7.96
CA GLY A 40 2.09 -15.02 -6.54
C GLY A 40 2.84 -14.11 -5.59
N ALA A 41 3.62 -13.16 -6.10
CA ALA A 41 4.29 -12.19 -5.24
C ALA A 41 3.26 -11.27 -4.60
N GLN A 42 3.40 -11.02 -3.30
CA GLN A 42 2.46 -10.21 -2.53
C GLN A 42 3.18 -9.01 -1.93
N SER A 43 2.53 -7.84 -2.03
CA SER A 43 3.07 -6.59 -1.49
C SER A 43 1.95 -5.78 -0.87
N PHE A 44 2.28 -5.04 0.18
CA PHE A 44 1.34 -4.07 0.75
C PHE A 44 1.45 -2.77 -0.03
N VAL A 45 0.31 -2.14 -0.29
CA VAL A 45 0.24 -0.87 -1.05
C VAL A 45 -0.67 0.11 -0.34
N PHE A 46 -0.48 1.39 -0.63
CA PHE A 46 -1.35 2.46 -0.16
C PHE A 46 -1.74 3.34 -1.34
N GLN A 47 -3.04 3.45 -1.58
CA GLN A 47 -3.60 4.30 -2.64
C GLN A 47 -4.22 5.54 -2.03
N TYR A 48 -3.95 6.69 -2.61
CA TYR A 48 -4.35 7.96 -2.03
C TYR A 48 -4.54 9.04 -3.09
N ARG A 49 -5.19 10.13 -2.68
CA ARG A 49 -5.28 11.36 -3.47
C ARG A 49 -4.90 12.52 -2.57
N VAL A 50 -4.11 13.44 -3.07
CA VAL A 50 -3.75 14.67 -2.35
C VAL A 50 -4.59 15.81 -2.90
N ASP A 51 -5.34 16.46 -2.02
CA ASP A 51 -6.17 17.64 -2.36
C ASP A 51 -7.07 17.40 -3.58
N GLY A 52 -7.67 16.22 -3.67
CA GLY A 52 -8.57 15.90 -4.76
C GLY A 52 -7.89 15.64 -6.10
N GLY A 53 -6.56 15.54 -6.12
CA GLY A 53 -5.81 15.26 -7.33
C GLY A 53 -5.95 13.82 -7.80
N PRO A 54 -5.15 13.41 -8.79
CA PRO A 54 -5.23 12.06 -9.31
C PRO A 54 -4.84 11.01 -8.28
N ALA A 55 -5.44 9.83 -8.38
CA ALA A 55 -5.10 8.72 -7.50
C ALA A 55 -3.65 8.30 -7.73
N ARG A 56 -2.93 8.10 -6.65
CA ARG A 56 -1.57 7.58 -6.69
C ARG A 56 -1.47 6.36 -5.80
N ARG A 57 -0.50 5.52 -6.07
CA ARG A 57 -0.29 4.29 -5.32
C ARG A 57 1.17 4.19 -4.93
N LYS A 58 1.41 3.94 -3.64
CA LYS A 58 2.75 3.74 -3.11
C LYS A 58 2.86 2.32 -2.60
N THR A 59 3.89 1.60 -3.04
CA THR A 59 4.19 0.28 -2.50
C THR A 59 4.86 0.45 -1.14
N ILE A 60 4.27 -0.17 -0.11
CA ILE A 60 4.84 -0.15 1.24
C ILE A 60 6.00 -1.12 1.31
N GLY A 61 5.77 -2.36 0.88
CA GLY A 61 6.82 -3.35 0.83
C GLY A 61 6.28 -4.75 0.62
N PRO A 62 7.17 -5.71 0.33
CA PRO A 62 6.74 -7.09 0.13
C PRO A 62 6.27 -7.72 1.44
N VAL A 63 5.31 -8.63 1.33
CA VAL A 63 4.84 -9.40 2.49
C VAL A 63 5.99 -10.22 3.05
N GLY A 64 6.17 -10.15 4.36
CA GLY A 64 7.26 -10.81 5.04
C GLY A 64 7.92 -9.85 6.01
N SER A 65 9.08 -10.23 6.56
CA SER A 65 9.80 -9.36 7.47
C SER A 65 10.45 -8.20 6.71
N PRO A 66 10.30 -6.93 7.15
CA PRO A 66 9.58 -6.50 8.36
C PRO A 66 8.07 -6.27 8.15
N TRP A 67 7.55 -6.45 6.95
CA TRP A 67 6.20 -6.06 6.61
C TRP A 67 5.19 -7.18 6.90
N THR A 68 4.48 -7.02 8.01
CA THR A 68 3.33 -7.85 8.37
C THR A 68 2.07 -7.00 8.18
N PRO A 69 0.87 -7.58 8.25
CA PRO A 69 -0.34 -6.76 8.19
C PRO A 69 -0.36 -5.63 9.21
N ALA A 70 0.12 -5.88 10.43
CA ALA A 70 0.13 -4.87 11.49
C ALA A 70 1.13 -3.75 11.19
N THR A 71 2.37 -4.08 10.82
CA THR A 71 3.39 -3.06 10.56
C THR A 71 3.08 -2.28 9.29
N ALA A 72 2.57 -2.95 8.26
CA ALA A 72 2.18 -2.29 7.02
C ALA A 72 1.01 -1.34 7.25
N ARG A 73 0.04 -1.73 8.10
CA ARG A 73 -1.08 -0.85 8.43
C ARG A 73 -0.62 0.41 9.16
N LYS A 74 0.33 0.28 10.07
CA LYS A 74 0.91 1.44 10.76
C LYS A 74 1.60 2.38 9.78
N GLU A 75 2.32 1.83 8.82
CA GLU A 75 2.96 2.66 7.79
C GLU A 75 1.91 3.36 6.93
N ALA A 76 0.83 2.66 6.56
CA ALA A 76 -0.26 3.27 5.79
C ALA A 76 -0.92 4.41 6.57
N GLU A 77 -1.11 4.25 7.89
CA GLU A 77 -1.66 5.31 8.74
C GLU A 77 -0.74 6.53 8.75
N ARG A 78 0.57 6.32 8.83
CA ARG A 78 1.55 7.41 8.78
C ARG A 78 1.47 8.16 7.45
N LEU A 79 1.36 7.41 6.35
CA LEU A 79 1.22 8.00 5.02
C LEU A 79 -0.09 8.77 4.88
N LEU A 80 -1.16 8.26 5.46
CA LEU A 80 -2.46 8.93 5.44
C LEU A 80 -2.41 10.28 6.14
N VAL A 81 -1.68 10.38 7.26
CA VAL A 81 -1.49 11.65 7.95
C VAL A 81 -0.79 12.67 7.02
N GLN A 82 0.24 12.24 6.30
CA GLN A 82 0.91 13.10 5.33
C GLN A 82 -0.07 13.60 4.26
N VAL A 83 -0.91 12.71 3.75
CA VAL A 83 -1.91 13.07 2.73
C VAL A 83 -2.88 14.12 3.26
N TYR A 84 -3.34 13.97 4.50
CA TYR A 84 -4.22 14.97 5.12
C TYR A 84 -3.54 16.32 5.32
N GLN A 85 -2.23 16.33 5.43
CA GLN A 85 -1.44 17.56 5.52
C GLN A 85 -1.12 18.17 4.16
N GLY A 86 -1.62 17.57 3.08
CA GLY A 86 -1.35 18.02 1.73
C GLY A 86 0.02 17.59 1.19
N ILE A 87 0.66 16.64 1.85
CA ILE A 87 1.97 16.13 1.45
C ILE A 87 1.78 14.85 0.63
N ASP A 88 2.38 14.82 -0.57
CA ASP A 88 2.38 13.60 -1.37
C ASP A 88 3.58 12.73 -0.94
N PRO A 89 3.35 11.53 -0.37
CA PRO A 89 4.44 10.67 0.11
C PRO A 89 5.45 10.31 -0.99
N VAL A 90 5.00 10.11 -2.23
CA VAL A 90 5.89 9.78 -3.33
C VAL A 90 6.81 10.97 -3.65
N GLU A 91 6.25 12.16 -3.72
CA GLU A 91 7.03 13.37 -3.98
C GLU A 91 7.99 13.68 -2.83
N ALA A 92 7.54 13.49 -1.59
CA ALA A 92 8.40 13.70 -0.42
C ALA A 92 9.62 12.78 -0.46
N LYS A 93 9.44 11.53 -0.87
CA LYS A 93 10.53 10.58 -0.98
C LYS A 93 11.49 10.96 -2.10
N ARG A 94 10.97 11.42 -3.24
CA ARG A 94 11.81 11.90 -4.36
C ARG A 94 12.62 13.11 -3.95
N GLU A 95 12.03 14.03 -3.22
CA GLU A 95 12.69 15.21 -2.71
C GLU A 95 13.86 14.85 -1.79
N ALA A 96 13.62 13.94 -0.85
CA ALA A 96 14.66 13.47 0.07
C ALA A 96 15.81 12.80 -0.68
N LYS A 97 15.52 12.01 -1.71
CA LYS A 97 16.54 11.37 -2.54
C LYS A 97 17.40 12.41 -3.27
N ARG A 98 16.78 13.43 -3.83
CA ARG A 98 17.51 14.50 -4.52
C ARG A 98 18.48 15.20 -3.59
N LYS A 99 18.04 15.49 -2.38
CA LYS A 99 18.89 16.15 -1.38
C LYS A 99 20.08 15.29 -0.98
N ARG A 100 19.92 13.98 -0.95
CA ARG A 100 21.01 13.06 -0.60
C ARG A 100 22.08 12.94 -1.66
N ARG A 101 21.78 13.27 -2.90
CA ARG A 101 22.72 13.10 -4.02
C ARG A 101 23.70 14.23 -4.21
N ARG A 102 23.68 15.20 -3.35
CA ARG A 102 24.65 16.29 -3.41
C ARG A 102 26.05 15.87 -3.00
#